data_c22d503e8295d2f80dcec6771ee2bde3
#
_entry.id   c22d503e8295d2f80dcec6771ee2bde3
#
_cell.length_a   1.000
_cell.length_b   1.000
_cell.length_c   1.000
_cell.angle_alpha   90.00
_cell.angle_beta   90.00
_cell.angle_gamma   90.00
#
_symmetry.space_group_name_H-M   'P 1'
#
loop_
_entity.id
_entity.type
_entity.pdbx_description
1 polymer ?
#
loop_
_entity_poly.entity_id
_entity_poly.type
_entity_poly.pdbx_seq_one_letter_code
_entity_poly.pdbx_strand_id
1 'polypeptide(L)'
;MMETENETSFAVGCEPVVEEEERRRMLWLMAEYFRTLGYSDIKARLPGFMPPPILSGTIEDHRPDFTCRQSDSGRTPIILEVVTPGQVEDPVAENRWSLLASAAKLYNAELHFVCPKWTRQGAVDSTLKRRLTRMELTPNRVWTV
;
A
#
# COMPACT_ATOMS: atom_id res chain seq x y z
N MET A 1 15.37 1.04 30.81
CA MET A 1 15.87 0.95 30.22
C MET A 1 15.93 1.00 29.60
N MET A 2 15.62 1.15 29.48
CA MET A 2 15.94 1.05 28.76
C MET A 2 16.09 1.31 28.13
N GLU A 3 15.90 1.43 27.90
CA GLU A 3 16.35 1.44 27.16
C GLU A 3 16.63 1.46 26.51
N THR A 4 16.59 1.40 26.64
CA THR A 4 17.09 1.20 25.77
C THR A 4 17.13 1.05 25.12
N GLU A 5 17.09 0.90 25.14
CA GLU A 5 17.27 0.58 24.38
C GLU A 5 17.03 0.67 23.66
N ASN A 6 16.94 0.71 23.97
CA ASN A 6 16.94 0.61 23.05
C ASN A 6 16.88 0.98 22.47
N GLU A 7 16.87 1.04 22.53
CA GLU A 7 17.12 1.15 21.70
C GLU A 7 17.11 1.11 20.85
N THR A 8 17.08 0.85 20.84
CA THR A 8 17.22 0.64 19.79
C THR A 8 16.78 0.66 18.85
N SER A 9 16.48 0.29 18.99
CA SER A 9 16.28 0.25 17.96
C SER A 9 15.64 0.70 17.37
N PHE A 10 15.48 1.02 17.62
CA PHE A 10 15.10 1.45 16.90
C PHE A 10 14.99 1.81 16.13
N ALA A 11 15.11 1.66 16.04
CA ALA A 11 15.10 2.00 15.24
C ALA A 11 14.77 1.99 14.55
N VAL A 12 15.30 1.79 14.91
CA VAL A 12 14.82 2.03 13.97
C VAL A 12 13.73 1.91 13.46
N GLY A 13 13.78 1.75 13.09
CA GLY A 13 12.55 1.59 12.46
C GLY A 13 11.41 1.89 13.32
N CYS A 14 10.31 1.79 12.71
CA CYS A 14 9.06 2.01 13.41
C CYS A 14 8.69 0.76 14.18
N GLU A 15 8.10 0.93 15.34
CA GLU A 15 7.50 -0.19 16.03
C GLU A 15 6.30 -0.68 15.23
N PRO A 16 6.01 -2.00 15.25
CA PRO A 16 4.89 -2.54 14.48
C PRO A 16 3.55 -1.88 14.76
N VAL A 17 3.29 -1.50 16.02
CA VAL A 17 2.04 -0.84 16.39
C VAL A 17 1.93 0.53 15.72
N VAL A 18 3.02 1.31 15.72
CA VAL A 18 3.05 2.62 15.10
C VAL A 18 2.85 2.50 13.59
N GLU A 19 3.49 1.50 12.98
CA GLU A 19 3.33 1.27 11.55
C GLU A 19 1.90 0.89 11.20
N GLU A 20 1.25 0.09 12.03
CA GLU A 20 -0.12 -0.31 11.76
C GLU A 20 -1.07 0.88 11.86
N GLU A 21 -0.86 1.75 12.83
CA GLU A 21 -1.66 2.98 12.95
C GLU A 21 -1.47 3.89 11.75
N GLU A 22 -0.22 4.02 11.29
CA GLU A 22 0.08 4.83 10.12
C GLU A 22 -0.56 4.24 8.87
N ARG A 23 -0.53 2.92 8.73
CA ARG A 23 -1.21 2.23 7.64
C ARG A 23 -2.70 2.55 7.63
N ARG A 24 -3.35 2.44 8.79
CA ARG A 24 -4.78 2.72 8.90
C ARG A 24 -5.10 4.15 8.55
N ARG A 25 -4.27 5.08 9.00
CA ARG A 25 -4.48 6.50 8.71
C ARG A 25 -4.44 6.76 7.22
N MET A 26 -3.40 6.28 6.55
CA MET A 26 -3.26 6.46 5.10
C MET A 26 -4.42 5.81 4.35
N LEU A 27 -4.76 4.60 4.77
CA LEU A 27 -5.83 3.84 4.12
C LEU A 27 -7.17 4.53 4.29
N TRP A 28 -7.46 5.05 5.49
CA TRP A 28 -8.67 5.79 5.75
C TRP A 28 -8.77 7.04 4.88
N LEU A 29 -7.67 7.78 4.75
CA LEU A 29 -7.63 8.97 3.90
C LEU A 29 -7.94 8.63 2.45
N MET A 30 -7.36 7.54 1.94
CA MET A 30 -7.62 7.12 0.56
C MET A 30 -9.05 6.66 0.36
N ALA A 31 -9.60 5.93 1.32
CA ALA A 31 -10.99 5.48 1.23
C ALA A 31 -11.95 6.67 1.16
N GLU A 32 -11.72 7.67 2.02
CA GLU A 32 -12.54 8.89 2.01
C GLU A 32 -12.39 9.65 0.68
N TYR A 33 -11.17 9.75 0.20
CA TYR A 33 -10.92 10.46 -1.05
C TYR A 33 -11.66 9.81 -2.22
N PHE A 34 -11.52 8.50 -2.38
CA PHE A 34 -12.19 7.79 -3.48
C PHE A 34 -13.70 7.84 -3.34
N ARG A 35 -14.20 7.79 -2.10
CA ARG A 35 -15.63 7.89 -1.86
C ARG A 35 -16.15 9.26 -2.31
N THR A 36 -15.42 10.33 -2.03
CA THR A 36 -15.86 11.67 -2.46
C THR A 36 -15.84 11.82 -3.97
N LEU A 37 -15.01 11.05 -4.66
CA LEU A 37 -14.99 11.04 -6.13
C LEU A 37 -16.12 10.21 -6.73
N GLY A 38 -16.95 9.58 -5.90
CA GLY A 38 -18.03 8.75 -6.38
C GLY A 38 -17.64 7.35 -6.80
N TYR A 39 -16.44 6.91 -6.43
CA TYR A 39 -16.02 5.55 -6.73
C TYR A 39 -16.83 4.57 -5.91
N SER A 40 -17.05 3.38 -6.47
CA SER A 40 -17.97 2.40 -5.89
C SER A 40 -17.26 1.11 -5.50
N ASP A 41 -18.00 0.21 -4.83
CA ASP A 41 -17.51 -1.12 -4.45
C ASP A 41 -16.23 -1.00 -3.64
N ILE A 42 -16.23 -0.09 -2.67
CA ILE A 42 -15.04 0.17 -1.85
C ILE A 42 -14.90 -0.93 -0.81
N LYS A 43 -13.74 -1.60 -0.84
CA LYS A 43 -13.36 -2.61 0.14
C LYS A 43 -12.01 -2.22 0.69
N ALA A 44 -11.84 -2.39 1.99
CA ALA A 44 -10.61 -1.93 2.65
C ALA A 44 -10.33 -2.78 3.88
N ARG A 45 -9.06 -2.92 4.21
CA ARG A 45 -8.66 -3.57 5.45
C ARG A 45 -8.78 -2.60 6.61
N LEU A 46 -10.00 -2.15 6.85
CA LEU A 46 -10.35 -1.18 7.88
C LEU A 46 -11.62 -1.65 8.59
N PRO A 47 -11.77 -1.32 9.89
CA PRO A 47 -13.04 -1.60 10.57
C PRO A 47 -14.20 -0.93 9.84
N GLY A 48 -15.31 -1.66 9.71
CA GLY A 48 -16.50 -1.14 9.06
C GLY A 48 -16.54 -1.31 7.56
N PHE A 49 -15.49 -1.83 6.94
CA PHE A 49 -15.46 -2.11 5.50
C PHE A 49 -15.39 -3.61 5.25
N MET A 50 -15.95 -4.04 4.13
CA MET A 50 -15.69 -5.38 3.64
C MET A 50 -14.22 -5.47 3.25
N PRO A 51 -13.51 -6.56 3.58
CA PRO A 51 -12.12 -6.70 3.15
C PRO A 51 -12.03 -6.98 1.66
N PRO A 52 -10.94 -6.55 1.01
CA PRO A 52 -10.68 -6.96 -0.37
C PRO A 52 -10.45 -8.45 -0.46
N PRO A 53 -10.67 -9.06 -1.64
CA PRO A 53 -10.41 -10.49 -1.81
C PRO A 53 -8.92 -10.81 -1.74
N ILE A 54 -8.62 -12.03 -1.30
CA ILE A 54 -7.23 -12.51 -1.28
C ILE A 54 -6.82 -12.87 -2.70
N LEU A 55 -5.62 -12.45 -3.07
CA LEU A 55 -5.02 -12.83 -4.35
C LEU A 55 -4.10 -14.02 -4.13
N SER A 56 -4.21 -15.01 -5.01
CA SER A 56 -3.37 -16.21 -4.92
C SER A 56 -2.08 -15.99 -5.68
N GLY A 57 -0.96 -16.26 -5.02
CA GLY A 57 0.37 -16.12 -5.60
C GLY A 57 1.12 -17.44 -5.60
N THR A 58 2.22 -17.49 -6.35
CA THR A 58 3.05 -18.69 -6.40
C THR A 58 3.93 -18.83 -5.17
N ILE A 59 4.30 -17.71 -4.54
CA ILE A 59 5.15 -17.72 -3.36
C ILE A 59 4.29 -17.59 -2.10
N GLU A 60 3.35 -16.66 -2.10
CA GLU A 60 2.42 -16.49 -0.99
C GLU A 60 1.14 -15.85 -1.51
N ASP A 61 0.07 -16.03 -0.77
CA ASP A 61 -1.17 -15.30 -1.03
C ASP A 61 -1.10 -13.95 -0.35
N HIS A 62 -1.82 -12.97 -0.90
CA HIS A 62 -1.82 -11.62 -0.32
C HIS A 62 -3.17 -10.97 -0.51
N ARG A 63 -3.66 -10.35 0.55
CA ARG A 63 -4.87 -9.53 0.49
C ARG A 63 -4.43 -8.07 0.31
N PRO A 64 -4.82 -7.42 -0.78
CA PRO A 64 -4.49 -5.99 -0.92
C PRO A 64 -5.14 -5.17 0.18
N ASP A 65 -4.60 -3.99 0.44
CA ASP A 65 -5.14 -3.12 1.48
C ASP A 65 -6.48 -2.51 1.09
N PHE A 66 -6.72 -2.29 -0.20
CA PHE A 66 -7.89 -1.54 -0.66
C PHE A 66 -8.19 -1.88 -2.10
N THR A 67 -9.49 -2.02 -2.43
CA THR A 67 -9.95 -2.12 -3.81
C THR A 67 -11.20 -1.28 -3.99
N CYS A 68 -11.42 -0.78 -5.20
CA CYS A 68 -12.66 -0.10 -5.55
C CYS A 68 -12.82 -0.10 -7.06
N ARG A 69 -13.87 0.54 -7.55
CA ARG A 69 -14.10 0.73 -8.98
C ARG A 69 -14.31 2.20 -9.27
N GLN A 70 -13.74 2.65 -10.38
CA GLN A 70 -13.91 4.03 -10.81
C GLN A 70 -15.37 4.30 -11.17
N SER A 71 -15.72 5.58 -11.16
CA SER A 71 -17.10 6.01 -11.47
C SER A 71 -17.32 6.19 -12.95
N ASP A 72 -16.31 5.99 -13.79
CA ASP A 72 -16.44 6.13 -15.24
C ASP A 72 -17.26 5.00 -15.84
N SER A 73 -17.58 5.09 -17.12
CA SER A 73 -18.42 4.11 -17.80
C SER A 73 -17.81 2.72 -17.81
N GLY A 74 -16.48 2.62 -17.78
CA GLY A 74 -15.78 1.33 -17.77
C GLY A 74 -15.71 0.70 -16.40
N ARG A 75 -15.96 1.48 -15.34
CA ARG A 75 -15.89 1.01 -13.95
C ARG A 75 -14.59 0.24 -13.69
N THR A 76 -13.50 0.83 -14.13
CA THR A 76 -12.17 0.21 -14.02
C THR A 76 -11.86 -0.11 -12.58
N PRO A 77 -11.46 -1.35 -12.27
CA PRO A 77 -11.06 -1.69 -10.90
C PRO A 77 -9.76 -1.03 -10.52
N ILE A 78 -9.63 -0.71 -9.24
CA ILE A 78 -8.38 -0.18 -8.67
C ILE A 78 -7.95 -1.10 -7.54
N ILE A 79 -6.68 -1.45 -7.54
CA ILE A 79 -6.03 -2.15 -6.43
C ILE A 79 -5.05 -1.16 -5.83
N LEU A 80 -5.14 -0.92 -4.52
CA LEU A 80 -4.27 0.02 -3.85
C LEU A 80 -3.59 -0.64 -2.67
N GLU A 81 -2.30 -0.41 -2.55
CA GLU A 81 -1.49 -0.97 -1.46
C GLU A 81 -0.82 0.17 -0.70
N VAL A 82 -0.86 0.09 0.62
CA VAL A 82 -0.16 1.02 1.49
C VAL A 82 1.28 0.54 1.66
N VAL A 83 2.23 1.46 1.51
CA VAL A 83 3.63 1.17 1.76
C VAL A 83 4.08 2.03 2.94
N THR A 84 4.35 1.38 4.06
CA THR A 84 4.87 2.07 5.24
C THR A 84 6.38 2.26 5.09
N PRO A 85 6.98 3.18 5.85
CA PRO A 85 8.44 3.36 5.77
C PRO A 85 9.23 2.08 6.00
N GLY A 86 8.75 1.20 6.89
CA GLY A 86 9.43 -0.06 7.13
C GLY A 86 9.37 -1.02 5.97
N GLN A 87 8.39 -0.86 5.07
CA GLN A 87 8.23 -1.76 3.93
C GLN A 87 9.00 -1.30 2.69
N VAL A 88 9.37 -0.02 2.63
CA VAL A 88 9.93 0.53 1.41
C VAL A 88 11.23 -0.14 1.01
N GLU A 89 11.96 -0.72 1.95
CA GLU A 89 13.19 -1.44 1.68
C GLU A 89 13.14 -2.91 2.12
N ASP A 90 11.96 -3.40 2.50
CA ASP A 90 11.79 -4.78 2.91
C ASP A 90 11.79 -5.70 1.69
N PRO A 91 12.75 -6.65 1.59
CA PRO A 91 12.79 -7.54 0.42
C PRO A 91 11.52 -8.38 0.26
N VAL A 92 10.87 -8.73 1.36
CA VAL A 92 9.65 -9.55 1.30
C VAL A 92 8.52 -8.81 0.59
N ALA A 93 8.48 -7.48 0.69
CA ALA A 93 7.44 -6.70 0.04
C ALA A 93 7.44 -6.85 -1.48
N GLU A 94 8.59 -7.14 -2.08
CA GLU A 94 8.67 -7.27 -3.54
C GLU A 94 7.80 -8.40 -4.09
N ASN A 95 7.71 -9.51 -3.37
CA ASN A 95 6.84 -10.62 -3.78
C ASN A 95 5.38 -10.17 -3.83
N ARG A 96 4.96 -9.40 -2.85
CA ARG A 96 3.59 -8.89 -2.80
C ARG A 96 3.32 -7.89 -3.91
N TRP A 97 4.26 -6.98 -4.15
CA TRP A 97 4.10 -5.98 -5.21
C TRP A 97 4.05 -6.64 -6.59
N SER A 98 4.85 -7.67 -6.82
CA SER A 98 4.81 -8.42 -8.07
C SER A 98 3.47 -9.14 -8.25
N LEU A 99 2.94 -9.71 -7.19
CA LEU A 99 1.63 -10.34 -7.23
C LEU A 99 0.54 -9.33 -7.55
N LEU A 100 0.59 -8.15 -6.92
CA LEU A 100 -0.38 -7.10 -7.20
C LEU A 100 -0.32 -6.63 -8.65
N ALA A 101 0.89 -6.49 -9.19
CA ALA A 101 1.05 -6.08 -10.58
C ALA A 101 0.50 -7.13 -11.54
N SER A 102 0.73 -8.40 -11.24
CA SER A 102 0.20 -9.50 -12.05
C SER A 102 -1.33 -9.51 -12.01
N ALA A 103 -1.91 -9.34 -10.83
CA ALA A 103 -3.35 -9.30 -10.67
C ALA A 103 -3.96 -8.11 -11.40
N ALA A 104 -3.31 -6.96 -11.35
CA ALA A 104 -3.80 -5.78 -12.06
C ALA A 104 -3.86 -6.01 -13.55
N LYS A 105 -2.84 -6.66 -14.11
CA LYS A 105 -2.85 -7.04 -15.52
C LYS A 105 -3.98 -7.99 -15.84
N LEU A 106 -4.11 -9.02 -15.02
CA LEU A 106 -5.10 -10.09 -15.28
C LEU A 106 -6.53 -9.54 -15.26
N TYR A 107 -6.82 -8.62 -14.36
CA TYR A 107 -8.17 -8.10 -14.17
C TYR A 107 -8.40 -6.76 -14.85
N ASN A 108 -7.44 -6.28 -15.63
CA ASN A 108 -7.52 -4.95 -16.25
C ASN A 108 -7.74 -3.86 -15.19
N ALA A 109 -7.05 -3.98 -14.08
CA ALA A 109 -7.16 -3.04 -12.98
C ALA A 109 -6.00 -2.05 -13.00
N GLU A 110 -6.20 -0.89 -12.38
CA GLU A 110 -5.10 0.02 -12.10
C GLU A 110 -4.45 -0.38 -10.79
N LEU A 111 -3.14 -0.24 -10.72
CA LEU A 111 -2.39 -0.50 -9.51
C LEU A 111 -1.90 0.83 -8.94
N HIS A 112 -2.28 1.10 -7.71
CA HIS A 112 -1.92 2.32 -7.00
C HIS A 112 -1.17 1.96 -5.73
N PHE A 113 -0.24 2.81 -5.34
CA PHE A 113 0.41 2.75 -4.03
C PHE A 113 0.16 4.05 -3.30
N VAL A 114 0.16 3.98 -1.98
CA VAL A 114 0.12 5.18 -1.13
C VAL A 114 1.19 5.04 -0.07
N CYS A 115 1.94 6.12 0.17
CA CYS A 115 3.02 6.14 1.15
C CYS A 115 3.13 7.55 1.73
N PRO A 116 3.80 7.71 2.89
CA PRO A 116 4.10 9.04 3.37
C PRO A 116 5.17 9.67 2.47
N LYS A 117 5.13 10.98 2.33
CA LYS A 117 6.11 11.67 1.49
C LYS A 117 7.48 11.73 2.16
N TRP A 118 7.48 12.03 3.45
CA TRP A 118 8.71 12.24 4.20
C TRP A 118 8.72 11.45 5.49
N THR A 119 9.90 10.99 5.86
CA THR A 119 10.17 10.48 7.19
C THR A 119 11.50 11.08 7.64
N ARG A 120 11.96 10.71 8.85
CA ARG A 120 13.27 11.16 9.33
C ARG A 120 14.40 10.70 8.43
N GLN A 121 14.21 9.60 7.71
CA GLN A 121 15.22 9.04 6.83
C GLN A 121 15.17 9.64 5.42
N GLY A 122 14.21 10.54 5.15
CA GLY A 122 14.13 11.21 3.86
C GLY A 122 12.85 10.91 3.11
N ALA A 123 12.89 11.06 1.80
CA ALA A 123 11.71 10.92 0.94
C ALA A 123 11.38 9.45 0.72
N VAL A 124 10.19 9.04 1.16
CA VAL A 124 9.72 7.66 1.02
C VAL A 124 9.24 7.40 -0.40
N ASP A 125 8.51 8.35 -0.98
CA ASP A 125 7.97 8.18 -2.33
C ASP A 125 9.07 8.01 -3.38
N SER A 126 10.15 8.78 -3.28
CA SER A 126 11.27 8.68 -4.20
C SER A 126 11.95 7.31 -4.10
N THR A 127 12.13 6.83 -2.87
CA THR A 127 12.75 5.52 -2.64
C THR A 127 11.87 4.41 -3.18
N LEU A 128 10.56 4.51 -2.94
CA LEU A 128 9.61 3.53 -3.47
C LEU A 128 9.62 3.51 -4.99
N LYS A 129 9.53 4.67 -5.62
CA LYS A 129 9.52 4.75 -7.09
C LYS A 129 10.78 4.16 -7.70
N ARG A 130 11.92 4.44 -7.08
CA ARG A 130 13.21 3.92 -7.54
C ARG A 130 13.25 2.39 -7.46
N ARG A 131 12.72 1.85 -6.37
CA ARG A 131 12.67 0.41 -6.18
C ARG A 131 11.73 -0.26 -7.18
N LEU A 132 10.56 0.32 -7.40
CA LEU A 132 9.61 -0.20 -8.38
C LEU A 132 10.20 -0.20 -9.78
N THR A 133 10.94 0.85 -10.13
CA THR A 133 11.62 0.93 -11.42
C THR A 133 12.63 -0.21 -11.59
N ARG A 134 13.40 -0.53 -10.55
CA ARG A 134 14.34 -1.65 -10.60
C ARG A 134 13.63 -2.98 -10.79
N MET A 135 12.41 -3.11 -10.28
CA MET A 135 11.59 -4.30 -10.46
C MET A 135 10.88 -4.32 -11.82
N GLU A 136 11.07 -3.27 -12.62
CA GLU A 136 10.35 -3.10 -13.90
C GLU A 136 8.84 -3.08 -13.69
N LEU A 137 8.40 -2.48 -12.60
CA LEU A 137 7.00 -2.38 -12.22
C LEU A 137 6.58 -0.91 -12.30
N THR A 138 5.56 -0.62 -13.12
CA THR A 138 5.08 0.74 -13.33
C THR A 138 3.65 0.84 -12.81
N PRO A 139 3.44 1.39 -11.60
CA PRO A 139 2.07 1.60 -11.11
C PRO A 139 1.41 2.74 -11.86
N ASN A 140 0.08 2.76 -11.84
CA ASN A 140 -0.68 3.86 -12.43
C ASN A 140 -0.53 5.13 -11.60
N ARG A 141 -0.48 5.02 -10.29
CA ARG A 141 -0.31 6.17 -9.39
C ARG A 141 0.47 5.78 -8.15
N VAL A 142 1.24 6.73 -7.64
CA VAL A 142 1.81 6.67 -6.30
C VAL A 142 1.34 7.92 -5.56
N TRP A 143 0.46 7.70 -4.58
CA TRP A 143 -0.10 8.78 -3.77
C TRP A 143 0.80 9.04 -2.58
N THR A 144 0.87 10.29 -2.16
CA THR A 144 1.58 10.67 -0.93
C THR A 144 0.62 11.40 0.00
N VAL A 145 0.72 11.09 1.27
CA VAL A 145 -0.16 11.67 2.29
C VAL A 145 0.63 12.07 3.54
#